data_70848ac1230926d74d3a7db056c7146f
#
_entry.id   70848ac1230926d74d3a7db056c7146f
#
_cell.length_a   1.000
_cell.length_b   1.000
_cell.length_c   1.000
_cell.angle_alpha   90.00
_cell.angle_beta   90.00
_cell.angle_gamma   90.00
#
_symmetry.space_group_name_H-M   'P 1'
#
loop_
_entity.id
_entity.type
_entity.pdbx_description
1 polymer ?
#
loop_
_entity_poly.entity_id
_entity_poly.type
_entity_poly.pdbx_seq_one_letter_code
_entity_poly.pdbx_strand_id
1 'polypeptide(L)'
;MRLLLDTHALLWWFTDDSRLSANARTAIADERNEVCVSSASAWEIATKVRLGKLETLPRVVERFAELVAADGFETLPIGLTHALRAGTYAQTHRDPFDRILAAQSELESMVLVTVDPAFVEFHSKTLW
;
A
#
# COMPACT_ATOMS: atom_id res chain seq x y z
N MET A 1 -0.43 14.88 6.85
CA MET A 1 -1.18 13.60 6.97
C MET A 1 -0.22 12.43 6.99
N ARG A 2 -0.66 11.34 7.57
CA ARG A 2 0.05 10.05 7.46
C ARG A 2 -0.67 9.20 6.41
N LEU A 3 0.03 8.83 5.36
CA LEU A 3 -0.52 8.09 4.23
C LEU A 3 0.05 6.67 4.21
N LEU A 4 -0.80 5.70 3.91
CA LEU A 4 -0.39 4.32 3.62
C LEU A 4 -0.77 4.03 2.17
N LEU A 5 0.20 3.66 1.35
CA LEU A 5 -0.07 3.36 -0.06
C LEU A 5 -0.58 1.93 -0.20
N ASP A 6 -1.65 1.72 -0.96
CA ASP A 6 -1.95 0.37 -1.38
C ASP A 6 -0.95 -0.08 -2.45
N THR A 7 -0.95 -1.36 -2.76
CA THR A 7 0.05 -1.94 -3.65
C THR A 7 -0.01 -1.35 -5.06
N HIS A 8 -1.22 -1.12 -5.60
CA HIS A 8 -1.37 -0.53 -6.93
C HIS A 8 -0.91 0.93 -6.94
N ALA A 9 -1.27 1.72 -5.93
CA ALA A 9 -0.82 3.11 -5.82
C ALA A 9 0.70 3.19 -5.79
N LEU A 10 1.35 2.31 -5.04
CA LEU A 10 2.81 2.24 -4.96
C LEU A 10 3.43 1.91 -6.32
N LEU A 11 2.92 0.89 -7.01
CA LEU A 11 3.42 0.49 -8.32
C LEU A 11 3.23 1.59 -9.35
N TRP A 12 2.08 2.25 -9.35
CA TRP A 12 1.81 3.35 -10.28
C TRP A 12 2.67 4.58 -9.97
N TRP A 13 3.00 4.80 -8.71
CA TRP A 13 3.96 5.83 -8.35
C TRP A 13 5.36 5.50 -8.90
N PHE A 14 5.84 4.29 -8.69
CA PHE A 14 7.16 3.87 -9.16
C PHE A 14 7.31 3.93 -10.69
N THR A 15 6.23 3.66 -11.42
CA THR A 15 6.24 3.60 -12.89
C THR A 15 5.73 4.88 -13.54
N ASP A 16 5.38 5.89 -12.74
CA ASP A 16 4.77 7.14 -13.23
C ASP A 16 3.53 6.86 -14.10
N ASP A 17 2.72 5.91 -13.67
CA ASP A 17 1.53 5.46 -14.40
C ASP A 17 0.39 6.47 -14.27
N SER A 18 -0.27 6.78 -15.39
CA SER A 18 -1.36 7.74 -15.44
C SER A 18 -2.62 7.30 -14.67
N ARG A 19 -2.73 6.02 -14.29
CA ARG A 19 -3.81 5.52 -13.44
C ARG A 19 -3.75 6.07 -12.01
N LEU A 20 -2.57 6.51 -11.57
CA LEU A 20 -2.47 7.24 -10.30
C LEU A 20 -3.10 8.62 -10.50
N SER A 21 -4.14 8.94 -9.73
CA SER A 21 -4.84 10.22 -9.89
C SER A 21 -3.93 11.41 -9.60
N ALA A 22 -4.26 12.57 -10.17
CA ALA A 22 -3.53 13.81 -9.88
C ALA A 22 -3.58 14.15 -8.39
N ASN A 23 -4.72 13.92 -7.75
CA ASN A 23 -4.90 14.17 -6.32
C ASN A 23 -4.01 13.24 -5.47
N ALA A 24 -3.99 11.94 -5.78
CA ALA A 24 -3.13 10.98 -5.08
C ALA A 24 -1.65 11.32 -5.28
N ARG A 25 -1.25 11.63 -6.51
CA ARG A 25 0.12 12.03 -6.83
C ARG A 25 0.56 13.25 -6.05
N THR A 26 -0.29 14.27 -5.99
CA THR A 26 -0.01 15.49 -5.23
C THR A 26 0.16 15.20 -3.74
N ALA A 27 -0.69 14.36 -3.18
CA ALA A 27 -0.62 13.99 -1.76
C ALA A 27 0.66 13.21 -1.44
N ILE A 28 1.05 12.28 -2.30
CA ILE A 28 2.29 11.48 -2.11
C ILE A 28 3.54 12.37 -2.25
N ALA A 29 3.52 13.31 -3.19
CA ALA A 29 4.66 14.20 -3.43
C ALA A 29 4.80 15.31 -2.37
N ASP A 30 3.77 15.56 -1.58
CA ASP A 30 3.79 16.62 -0.57
C ASP A 30 4.68 16.21 0.61
N GLU A 31 5.81 16.91 0.77
CA GLU A 31 6.80 16.63 1.81
C GLU A 31 6.25 16.81 3.24
N ARG A 32 5.13 17.49 3.40
CA ARG A 32 4.45 17.63 4.70
C ARG A 32 3.73 16.36 5.12
N ASN A 33 3.49 15.45 4.19
CA ASN A 33 2.86 14.17 4.46
C ASN A 33 3.92 13.11 4.76
N GLU A 34 3.66 12.27 5.75
CA GLU A 34 4.43 11.07 6.01
C GLU A 34 3.84 9.95 5.17
N VAL A 35 4.63 9.41 4.24
CA VAL A 35 4.19 8.34 3.34
C VAL A 35 4.82 7.02 3.77
N CYS A 36 3.98 6.02 4.01
CA CYS A 36 4.38 4.70 4.44
C CYS A 36 4.06 3.64 3.39
N VAL A 37 4.93 2.65 3.31
CA VAL A 37 4.80 1.45 2.48
C VAL A 37 4.78 0.24 3.39
N SER A 38 3.73 -0.57 3.30
CA SER A 38 3.58 -1.77 4.11
C SER A 38 4.48 -2.91 3.63
N SER A 39 4.99 -3.70 4.58
CA SER A 39 5.60 -5.00 4.26
C SER A 39 4.64 -5.93 3.52
N ALA A 40 3.32 -5.76 3.69
CA ALA A 40 2.31 -6.49 2.93
C ALA A 40 2.41 -6.21 1.43
N SER A 41 2.65 -4.94 1.05
CA SER A 41 2.83 -4.58 -0.37
C SER A 41 4.11 -5.17 -0.94
N ALA A 42 5.19 -5.20 -0.17
CA ALA A 42 6.43 -5.87 -0.58
C ALA A 42 6.19 -7.36 -0.84
N TRP A 43 5.47 -8.03 0.05
CA TRP A 43 5.12 -9.44 -0.09
C TRP A 43 4.24 -9.68 -1.32
N GLU A 44 3.21 -8.86 -1.52
CA GLU A 44 2.32 -8.97 -2.68
C GLU A 44 3.09 -8.80 -3.99
N ILE A 45 3.95 -7.78 -4.08
CA ILE A 45 4.77 -7.51 -5.26
C ILE A 45 5.71 -8.68 -5.55
N ALA A 46 6.42 -9.17 -4.54
CA ALA A 46 7.32 -10.31 -4.69
C ALA A 46 6.58 -11.56 -5.16
N THR A 47 5.37 -11.78 -4.64
CA THR A 47 4.52 -12.90 -5.03
C THR A 47 4.11 -12.79 -6.51
N LYS A 48 3.70 -11.60 -6.93
CA LYS A 48 3.30 -11.36 -8.34
C LYS A 48 4.47 -11.52 -9.30
N VAL A 49 5.66 -11.08 -8.90
CA VAL A 49 6.87 -11.28 -9.70
C VAL A 49 7.15 -12.78 -9.88
N ARG A 50 7.09 -13.54 -8.77
CA ARG A 50 7.29 -15.00 -8.82
C ARG A 50 6.29 -15.72 -9.72
N LEU A 51 5.05 -15.23 -9.75
CA LEU A 51 3.97 -15.81 -10.56
C LEU A 51 3.96 -15.30 -12.01
N GLY A 52 4.91 -14.45 -12.40
CA GLY A 52 4.97 -13.90 -13.76
C GLY A 52 3.88 -12.89 -14.08
N LYS A 53 3.27 -12.27 -13.06
CA LYS A 53 2.14 -11.34 -13.22
C LYS A 53 2.54 -9.86 -13.18
N LEU A 54 3.82 -9.56 -12.99
CA LEU A 54 4.32 -8.20 -12.89
C LEU A 54 5.63 -8.06 -13.67
N GLU A 55 5.56 -7.46 -14.86
CA GLU A 55 6.71 -7.32 -15.76
C GLU A 55 7.11 -5.87 -16.01
N THR A 56 6.30 -4.91 -15.54
CA THR A 56 6.46 -3.50 -15.88
C THR A 56 7.59 -2.80 -15.13
N LEU A 57 8.11 -3.41 -14.07
CA LEU A 57 9.19 -2.84 -13.28
C LEU A 57 10.25 -3.93 -13.03
N PRO A 58 11.26 -4.04 -13.93
CA PRO A 58 12.29 -5.06 -13.81
C PRO A 58 13.06 -4.92 -12.50
N ARG A 59 13.39 -6.03 -11.88
CA ARG A 59 14.19 -6.08 -10.66
C ARG A 59 13.59 -5.30 -9.48
N VAL A 60 12.25 -5.14 -9.46
CA VAL A 60 11.58 -4.40 -8.39
C VAL A 60 11.85 -5.03 -7.01
N VAL A 61 11.94 -6.35 -6.93
CA VAL A 61 12.18 -7.05 -5.66
C VAL A 61 13.57 -6.69 -5.11
N GLU A 62 14.60 -6.78 -5.94
CA GLU A 62 15.97 -6.49 -5.56
C GLU A 62 16.17 -5.01 -5.24
N ARG A 63 15.44 -4.14 -5.91
CA ARG A 63 15.55 -2.69 -5.79
C ARG A 63 14.53 -2.08 -4.83
N PHE A 64 13.67 -2.90 -4.21
CA PHE A 64 12.52 -2.39 -3.48
C PHE A 64 12.91 -1.43 -2.36
N ALA A 65 13.84 -1.82 -1.51
CA ALA A 65 14.30 -0.97 -0.40
C ALA A 65 14.93 0.34 -0.90
N GLU A 66 15.70 0.28 -1.97
CA GLU A 66 16.30 1.45 -2.60
C GLU A 66 15.22 2.41 -3.14
N LEU A 67 14.22 1.88 -3.84
CA LEU A 67 13.14 2.69 -4.42
C LEU A 67 12.32 3.40 -3.32
N VAL A 68 11.99 2.68 -2.26
CA VAL A 68 11.25 3.24 -1.13
C VAL A 68 12.06 4.35 -0.43
N ALA A 69 13.35 4.09 -0.19
CA ALA A 69 14.22 5.06 0.47
C ALA A 69 14.47 6.30 -0.37
N ALA A 70 14.60 6.13 -1.71
CA ALA A 70 14.87 7.24 -2.63
C ALA A 70 13.76 8.31 -2.60
N ASP A 71 12.52 7.91 -2.36
CA ASP A 71 11.37 8.81 -2.26
C ASP A 71 11.10 9.30 -0.83
N GLY A 72 11.94 8.90 0.13
CA GLY A 72 11.74 9.26 1.52
C GLY A 72 10.57 8.56 2.19
N PHE A 73 10.07 7.48 1.61
CA PHE A 73 8.98 6.69 2.20
C PHE A 73 9.49 5.85 3.36
N GLU A 74 8.65 5.69 4.37
CA GLU A 74 8.94 4.81 5.49
C GLU A 74 8.33 3.44 5.27
N THR A 75 8.95 2.40 5.81
CA THR A 75 8.40 1.05 5.78
C THR A 75 7.59 0.78 7.04
N LEU A 76 6.44 0.12 6.88
CA LEU A 76 5.57 -0.27 7.99
C LEU A 76 5.55 -1.79 8.09
N PRO A 77 6.20 -2.35 9.12
CA PRO A 77 6.18 -3.80 9.31
C PRO A 77 4.81 -4.28 9.76
N ILE A 78 4.50 -5.54 9.46
CA ILE A 78 3.28 -6.19 9.92
C ILE A 78 3.50 -6.66 11.35
N GLY A 79 2.82 -6.02 12.31
CA GLY A 79 2.87 -6.39 13.71
C GLY A 79 1.80 -7.42 14.07
N LEU A 80 1.91 -7.95 15.28
CA LEU A 80 0.96 -8.92 15.81
C LEU A 80 -0.47 -8.37 15.83
N THR A 81 -0.65 -7.12 16.28
CA THR A 81 -1.97 -6.48 16.33
C THR A 81 -2.57 -6.32 14.93
N HIS A 82 -1.75 -5.96 13.95
CA HIS A 82 -2.20 -5.88 12.55
C HIS A 82 -2.72 -7.23 12.06
N ALA A 83 -1.96 -8.29 12.29
CA ALA A 83 -2.31 -9.64 11.85
C ALA A 83 -3.60 -10.12 12.50
N LEU A 84 -3.75 -9.94 13.81
CA LEU A 84 -4.96 -10.34 14.54
C LEU A 84 -6.19 -9.56 14.05
N ARG A 85 -6.06 -8.26 13.86
CA ARG A 85 -7.16 -7.43 13.37
C ARG A 85 -7.56 -7.82 11.95
N ALA A 86 -6.58 -8.00 11.07
CA ALA A 86 -6.82 -8.42 9.68
C ALA A 86 -7.59 -9.74 9.61
N GLY A 87 -7.23 -10.70 10.47
CA GLY A 87 -7.87 -12.00 10.51
C GLY A 87 -9.26 -11.99 11.09
N THR A 88 -9.57 -11.03 11.98
CA THR A 88 -10.84 -10.99 12.71
C THR A 88 -11.91 -10.08 12.10
N TYR A 89 -11.60 -9.31 11.06
CA TYR A 89 -12.62 -8.54 10.36
C TYR A 89 -13.78 -9.46 9.92
N ALA A 90 -14.99 -9.03 10.19
CA ALA A 90 -16.20 -9.78 9.82
C ALA A 90 -16.49 -9.74 8.31
N GLN A 91 -15.91 -8.77 7.60
CA GLN A 91 -16.08 -8.61 6.17
C GLN A 91 -15.58 -9.85 5.42
N THR A 92 -16.28 -10.20 4.33
CA THR A 92 -16.00 -11.43 3.55
C THR A 92 -14.86 -11.28 2.54
N HIS A 93 -14.30 -10.09 2.41
CA HIS A 93 -13.17 -9.82 1.50
C HIS A 93 -12.01 -10.77 1.80
N ARG A 94 -11.56 -11.53 0.79
CA ARG A 94 -10.64 -12.66 0.98
C ARG A 94 -9.17 -12.32 0.76
N ASP A 95 -8.87 -11.20 0.10
CA ASP A 95 -7.49 -10.85 -0.20
C ASP A 95 -6.73 -10.55 1.10
N PRO A 96 -5.76 -11.38 1.49
CA PRO A 96 -5.04 -11.18 2.75
C PRO A 96 -4.20 -9.90 2.76
N PHE A 97 -3.68 -9.48 1.61
CA PHE A 97 -2.89 -8.25 1.53
C PHE A 97 -3.76 -7.03 1.81
N ASP A 98 -4.96 -6.98 1.24
CA ASP A 98 -5.91 -5.90 1.48
C ASP A 98 -6.38 -5.88 2.93
N ARG A 99 -6.62 -7.05 3.52
CA ARG A 99 -7.02 -7.15 4.93
C ARG A 99 -5.94 -6.58 5.86
N ILE A 100 -4.68 -6.86 5.59
CA ILE A 100 -3.55 -6.29 6.36
C ILE A 100 -3.49 -4.77 6.18
N LEU A 101 -3.61 -4.28 4.95
CA LEU A 101 -3.59 -2.83 4.70
C LEU A 101 -4.73 -2.11 5.43
N ALA A 102 -5.93 -2.69 5.43
CA ALA A 102 -7.06 -2.14 6.17
C ALA A 102 -6.76 -2.08 7.66
N ALA A 103 -6.22 -3.16 8.23
CA ALA A 103 -5.88 -3.23 9.65
C ALA A 103 -4.80 -2.20 10.03
N GLN A 104 -3.77 -2.06 9.21
CA GLN A 104 -2.71 -1.10 9.44
C GLN A 104 -3.24 0.34 9.36
N SER A 105 -4.03 0.65 8.35
CA SER A 105 -4.67 1.95 8.21
C SER A 105 -5.49 2.31 9.45
N GLU A 106 -6.29 1.39 9.94
CA GLU A 106 -7.11 1.60 11.13
C GLU A 106 -6.26 1.79 12.39
N LEU A 107 -5.37 0.85 12.68
CA LEU A 107 -4.62 0.81 13.94
C LEU A 107 -3.55 1.89 14.03
N GLU A 108 -2.99 2.30 12.90
CA GLU A 108 -1.96 3.35 12.84
C GLU A 108 -2.55 4.73 12.52
N SER A 109 -3.86 4.85 12.39
CA SER A 109 -4.56 6.10 12.07
C SER A 109 -4.02 6.76 10.81
N MET A 110 -3.90 5.97 9.73
CA MET A 110 -3.43 6.43 8.44
C MET A 110 -4.57 6.54 7.44
N VAL A 111 -4.40 7.44 6.46
CA VAL A 111 -5.27 7.51 5.27
C VAL A 111 -4.71 6.56 4.23
N LEU A 112 -5.52 5.64 3.75
CA LEU A 112 -5.12 4.68 2.72
C LEU A 112 -5.27 5.32 1.34
N VAL A 113 -4.17 5.38 0.59
CA VAL A 113 -4.20 5.88 -0.79
C VAL A 113 -4.55 4.70 -1.70
N THR A 114 -5.79 4.69 -2.19
CA THR A 114 -6.34 3.59 -2.97
C THR A 114 -7.52 4.04 -3.83
N VAL A 115 -7.66 3.42 -5.00
CA VAL A 115 -8.85 3.55 -5.85
C VAL A 115 -9.83 2.40 -5.62
N ASP A 116 -9.41 1.36 -4.91
CA ASP A 116 -10.20 0.14 -4.76
C ASP A 116 -11.38 0.36 -3.82
N PRO A 117 -12.64 0.23 -4.31
CA PRO A 117 -13.81 0.42 -3.48
C PRO A 117 -13.99 -0.65 -2.39
N ALA A 118 -13.27 -1.77 -2.46
CA ALA A 118 -13.36 -2.83 -1.45
C ALA A 118 -12.97 -2.33 -0.06
N PHE A 119 -12.11 -1.32 0.06
CA PHE A 119 -11.70 -0.78 1.35
C PHE A 119 -12.81 -0.02 2.09
N VAL A 120 -13.86 0.38 1.40
CA VAL A 120 -15.04 0.99 2.05
C VAL A 120 -15.68 0.02 3.03
N GLU A 121 -15.67 -1.28 2.73
CA GLU A 121 -16.22 -2.32 3.61
C GLU A 121 -15.50 -2.37 4.97
N PHE A 122 -14.24 -2.00 5.02
CA PHE A 122 -13.44 -1.97 6.24
C PHE A 122 -13.50 -0.63 6.98
N HIS A 123 -14.32 0.30 6.51
CA HIS A 123 -14.42 1.65 7.05
C HIS A 123 -13.08 2.40 7.06
N SER A 124 -12.18 2.05 6.16
CA SER A 124 -10.90 2.74 6.01
C SER A 124 -11.12 4.17 5.50
N LYS A 125 -10.35 5.10 6.03
CA LYS A 125 -10.26 6.43 5.43
C LYS A 125 -9.41 6.32 4.18
N THR A 126 -9.93 6.76 3.04
CA THR A 126 -9.25 6.62 1.75
C THR A 126 -9.07 7.97 1.07
N LEU A 127 -8.10 8.01 0.16
CA LEU A 127 -7.79 9.17 -0.67
C LEU A 127 -7.47 8.70 -2.08
N TRP A 128 -8.07 9.40 -3.05
CA TRP A 128 -7.77 9.17 -4.47
C TRP A 128 -8.04 10.40 -5.33
#